data_fdecdf0ee61de8d8febdf23ddfa2b917
#
_entry.id   fdecdf0ee61de8d8febdf23ddfa2b917
#
_cell.length_a   1.000
_cell.length_b   1.000
_cell.length_c   1.000
_cell.angle_alpha   90.00
_cell.angle_beta   90.00
_cell.angle_gamma   90.00
#
_symmetry.space_group_name_H-M   'P 1'
#
loop_
_entity.id
_entity.type
_entity.pdbx_description
1 polymer ?
#
loop_
_entity_poly.entity_id
_entity_poly.type
_entity_poly.pdbx_seq_one_letter_code
_entity_poly.pdbx_strand_id
1 'polypeptide(L)'
;MKPTLLVLAAGMGSRYGGLKQMDGLGPSGETIIDYSIYDAVQAGFGKVVYIVREYFKEQMEQLVKEKYSNVKCVDGEPLQFQFVTQELTKIPAQFTLNPEREKPWGTAHAVLMGMEAINEPFAVINGDDYYGKDSFKVLADWLKAHESTTGEYCLVGFQLENTLSESGGVSRGLCKADENGILTEVVEHHKIARAEDGKVYGENSITGEKVEVDGKALCSMNMWGFTPDYFTKSAAIFEKFLEKNINELKAEYYIPYAIDCMIADGTGRTELLTTPSRWFGVTFKEDRPGVVAKFQEFADQGIYPTPLYNK
;
A
#
# COMPACT_ATOMS: atom_id res chain seq x y z
N MET A 1 -16.61 -0.93 -15.04
CA MET A 1 -15.14 -0.89 -15.27
C MET A 1 -14.43 -1.84 -14.28
N LYS A 2 -13.23 -2.37 -14.60
CA LYS A 2 -12.37 -3.13 -13.68
C LYS A 2 -11.28 -2.20 -13.16
N PRO A 3 -11.18 -1.96 -11.86
CA PRO A 3 -10.10 -1.13 -11.33
C PRO A 3 -8.73 -1.82 -11.47
N THR A 4 -7.67 -1.00 -11.41
CA THR A 4 -6.27 -1.47 -11.39
C THR A 4 -5.73 -1.52 -9.97
N LEU A 5 -4.96 -2.56 -9.65
CA LEU A 5 -4.16 -2.66 -8.44
C LEU A 5 -2.73 -2.23 -8.73
N LEU A 6 -2.28 -1.13 -8.13
CA LEU A 6 -0.88 -0.71 -8.15
C LEU A 6 -0.17 -1.21 -6.89
N VAL A 7 0.88 -2.00 -7.09
CA VAL A 7 1.65 -2.63 -6.01
C VAL A 7 3.00 -1.93 -5.86
N LEU A 8 3.24 -1.35 -4.70
CA LEU A 8 4.52 -0.74 -4.35
C LEU A 8 5.53 -1.83 -4.00
N ALA A 9 6.40 -2.13 -4.95
CA ALA A 9 7.38 -3.21 -4.86
C ALA A 9 8.84 -2.74 -4.99
N ALA A 10 9.09 -1.45 -5.17
CA ALA A 10 10.43 -0.89 -5.37
C ALA A 10 11.31 -0.81 -4.10
N GLY A 11 10.69 -0.76 -2.91
CA GLY A 11 11.38 -0.69 -1.61
C GLY A 11 11.90 -2.02 -1.08
N MET A 12 11.72 -3.06 -1.82
CA MET A 12 11.80 -4.45 -1.41
C MET A 12 13.22 -5.01 -1.42
N GLY A 13 13.63 -5.61 -0.33
CA GLY A 13 14.83 -6.43 -0.27
C GLY A 13 16.06 -5.82 0.38
N SER A 14 16.13 -4.51 0.66
CA SER A 14 17.33 -3.91 1.23
C SER A 14 17.67 -4.39 2.66
N ARG A 15 16.66 -4.83 3.43
CA ARG A 15 16.85 -5.29 4.81
C ARG A 15 17.07 -6.80 4.95
N TYR A 16 16.77 -7.61 3.91
CA TYR A 16 16.80 -9.07 3.96
C TYR A 16 17.79 -9.73 2.98
N GLY A 17 18.54 -8.94 2.18
CA GLY A 17 19.53 -9.46 1.22
C GLY A 17 18.92 -10.27 0.07
N GLY A 18 17.61 -10.13 -0.19
CA GLY A 18 16.90 -10.83 -1.26
C GLY A 18 15.49 -10.30 -1.46
N LEU A 19 14.78 -10.82 -2.46
CA LEU A 19 13.39 -10.49 -2.74
C LEU A 19 12.47 -11.09 -1.65
N LYS A 20 12.19 -10.33 -0.59
CA LYS A 20 11.28 -10.70 0.51
C LYS A 20 9.90 -11.15 0.03
N GLN A 21 9.46 -10.66 -1.15
CA GLN A 21 8.21 -11.04 -1.81
C GLN A 21 8.22 -12.45 -2.38
N MET A 22 9.39 -13.06 -2.45
CA MET A 22 9.58 -14.43 -2.91
C MET A 22 9.58 -15.44 -1.76
N ASP A 23 9.51 -14.96 -0.50
CA ASP A 23 9.44 -15.87 0.66
C ASP A 23 8.07 -16.55 0.69
N GLY A 24 8.06 -17.85 0.51
CA GLY A 24 6.87 -18.68 0.63
C GLY A 24 6.40 -18.72 2.09
N LEU A 25 5.22 -18.17 2.33
CA LEU A 25 4.60 -18.06 3.65
C LEU A 25 3.32 -18.90 3.75
N GLY A 26 2.67 -19.15 2.63
CA GLY A 26 1.49 -20.00 2.54
C GLY A 26 1.80 -21.48 2.44
N PRO A 27 0.80 -22.34 2.66
CA PRO A 27 0.96 -23.80 2.74
C PRO A 27 1.46 -24.44 1.44
N SER A 28 1.22 -23.83 0.27
CA SER A 28 1.73 -24.31 -1.03
C SER A 28 2.89 -23.45 -1.57
N GLY A 29 3.52 -22.63 -0.70
CA GLY A 29 4.63 -21.75 -1.06
C GLY A 29 4.17 -20.39 -1.59
N GLU A 30 2.93 -20.00 -1.34
CA GLU A 30 2.42 -18.69 -1.69
C GLU A 30 3.14 -17.60 -0.90
N THR A 31 3.42 -16.49 -1.56
CA THR A 31 3.97 -15.29 -0.95
C THR A 31 2.85 -14.39 -0.44
N ILE A 32 3.16 -13.39 0.38
CA ILE A 32 2.13 -12.48 0.92
C ILE A 32 1.36 -11.72 -0.19
N ILE A 33 2.06 -11.34 -1.26
CA ILE A 33 1.44 -10.64 -2.39
C ILE A 33 0.46 -11.54 -3.19
N ASP A 34 0.65 -12.87 -3.16
CA ASP A 34 -0.27 -13.79 -3.84
C ASP A 34 -1.67 -13.72 -3.26
N TYR A 35 -1.77 -13.58 -1.93
CA TYR A 35 -3.06 -13.39 -1.26
C TYR A 35 -3.70 -12.06 -1.62
N SER A 36 -2.92 -10.96 -1.68
CA SER A 36 -3.41 -9.65 -2.10
C SER A 36 -3.92 -9.66 -3.55
N ILE A 37 -3.20 -10.33 -4.48
CA ILE A 37 -3.67 -10.49 -5.87
C ILE A 37 -4.92 -11.35 -5.93
N TYR A 38 -4.98 -12.46 -5.18
CA TYR A 38 -6.16 -13.30 -5.11
C TYR A 38 -7.39 -12.51 -4.65
N ASP A 39 -7.26 -11.78 -3.54
CA ASP A 39 -8.35 -10.99 -2.99
C ASP A 39 -8.78 -9.86 -3.93
N ALA A 40 -7.83 -9.18 -4.59
CA ALA A 40 -8.13 -8.16 -5.59
C ALA A 40 -8.90 -8.74 -6.79
N VAL A 41 -8.48 -9.89 -7.31
CA VAL A 41 -9.18 -10.57 -8.41
C VAL A 41 -10.61 -10.92 -8.01
N GLN A 42 -10.80 -11.48 -6.80
CA GLN A 42 -12.14 -11.82 -6.28
C GLN A 42 -13.00 -10.56 -6.06
N ALA A 43 -12.41 -9.40 -5.74
CA ALA A 43 -13.09 -8.11 -5.63
C ALA A 43 -13.41 -7.47 -6.99
N GLY A 44 -12.85 -8.00 -8.09
CA GLY A 44 -13.15 -7.57 -9.45
C GLY A 44 -12.11 -6.65 -10.09
N PHE A 45 -10.88 -6.61 -9.55
CA PHE A 45 -9.75 -5.97 -10.23
C PHE A 45 -9.37 -6.74 -11.49
N GLY A 46 -8.94 -6.02 -12.55
CA GLY A 46 -8.63 -6.61 -13.85
C GLY A 46 -7.18 -6.47 -14.29
N LYS A 47 -6.41 -5.63 -13.61
CA LYS A 47 -5.02 -5.34 -13.93
C LYS A 47 -4.20 -5.13 -12.67
N VAL A 48 -2.95 -5.60 -12.69
CA VAL A 48 -1.96 -5.36 -11.64
C VAL A 48 -0.77 -4.62 -12.26
N VAL A 49 -0.40 -3.48 -11.68
CA VAL A 49 0.78 -2.71 -12.07
C VAL A 49 1.78 -2.77 -10.93
N TYR A 50 2.94 -3.38 -11.18
CA TYR A 50 4.03 -3.44 -10.21
C TYR A 50 4.96 -2.26 -10.39
N ILE A 51 5.22 -1.53 -9.30
CA ILE A 51 6.30 -0.54 -9.25
C ILE A 51 7.53 -1.24 -8.67
N VAL A 52 8.55 -1.39 -9.50
CA VAL A 52 9.78 -2.15 -9.20
C VAL A 52 11.03 -1.29 -9.42
N ARG A 53 12.19 -1.81 -9.06
CA ARG A 53 13.49 -1.25 -9.47
C ARG A 53 13.98 -1.95 -10.73
N GLU A 54 14.69 -1.23 -11.60
CA GLU A 54 15.16 -1.74 -12.89
C GLU A 54 15.96 -3.04 -12.76
N TYR A 55 16.84 -3.10 -11.74
CA TYR A 55 17.76 -4.25 -11.58
C TYR A 55 17.08 -5.60 -11.33
N PHE A 56 15.83 -5.63 -10.89
CA PHE A 56 15.10 -6.90 -10.69
C PHE A 56 13.79 -7.02 -11.49
N LYS A 57 13.51 -6.08 -12.37
CA LYS A 57 12.28 -6.03 -13.18
C LYS A 57 12.10 -7.31 -14.00
N GLU A 58 13.10 -7.71 -14.75
CA GLU A 58 13.05 -8.89 -15.61
C GLU A 58 12.76 -10.18 -14.81
N GLN A 59 13.44 -10.33 -13.66
CA GLN A 59 13.19 -11.47 -12.77
C GLN A 59 11.76 -11.48 -12.25
N MET A 60 11.20 -10.32 -11.87
CA MET A 60 9.83 -10.21 -11.40
C MET A 60 8.82 -10.52 -12.51
N GLU A 61 9.06 -10.02 -13.73
CA GLU A 61 8.23 -10.31 -14.90
C GLU A 61 8.15 -11.81 -15.19
N GLN A 62 9.29 -12.49 -15.17
CA GLN A 62 9.33 -13.94 -15.38
C GLN A 62 8.52 -14.69 -14.31
N LEU A 63 8.72 -14.36 -13.04
CA LEU A 63 8.03 -15.00 -11.93
C LEU A 63 6.51 -14.78 -11.97
N VAL A 64 6.07 -13.56 -12.24
CA VAL A 64 4.66 -13.23 -12.36
C VAL A 64 4.04 -13.99 -13.54
N LYS A 65 4.75 -14.06 -14.68
CA LYS A 65 4.30 -14.83 -15.85
C LYS A 65 4.17 -16.32 -15.55
N GLU A 66 5.16 -16.91 -14.88
CA GLU A 66 5.11 -18.33 -14.50
C GLU A 66 3.96 -18.64 -13.53
N LYS A 67 3.69 -17.72 -12.60
CA LYS A 67 2.75 -17.93 -11.50
C LYS A 67 1.29 -17.64 -11.87
N TYR A 68 1.06 -16.62 -12.69
CA TYR A 68 -0.29 -16.09 -12.91
C TYR A 68 -0.78 -16.17 -14.35
N SER A 69 -0.04 -16.84 -15.26
CA SER A 69 -0.42 -16.94 -16.68
C SER A 69 -1.83 -17.51 -16.93
N ASN A 70 -2.32 -18.36 -16.02
CA ASN A 70 -3.63 -18.99 -16.10
C ASN A 70 -4.70 -18.31 -15.24
N VAL A 71 -4.33 -17.24 -14.51
CA VAL A 71 -5.28 -16.56 -13.62
C VAL A 71 -6.24 -15.70 -14.43
N LYS A 72 -7.53 -15.88 -14.15
CA LYS A 72 -8.61 -15.15 -14.78
C LYS A 72 -9.33 -14.27 -13.78
N CYS A 73 -9.77 -13.12 -14.25
CA CYS A 73 -10.69 -12.25 -13.54
C CYS A 73 -12.05 -12.93 -13.34
N VAL A 74 -12.90 -12.36 -12.49
CA VAL A 74 -14.25 -12.90 -12.20
C VAL A 74 -15.18 -12.99 -13.42
N ASP A 75 -14.90 -12.22 -14.48
CA ASP A 75 -15.62 -12.27 -15.76
C ASP A 75 -15.03 -13.26 -16.78
N GLY A 76 -13.98 -14.00 -16.40
CA GLY A 76 -13.29 -14.99 -17.23
C GLY A 76 -12.18 -14.45 -18.11
N GLU A 77 -11.99 -13.13 -18.21
CA GLU A 77 -10.89 -12.52 -18.95
C GLU A 77 -9.53 -12.73 -18.23
N PRO A 78 -8.41 -12.83 -18.96
CA PRO A 78 -7.09 -12.93 -18.35
C PRO A 78 -6.78 -11.74 -17.46
N LEU A 79 -6.16 -11.98 -16.29
CA LEU A 79 -5.61 -10.92 -15.45
C LEU A 79 -4.40 -10.30 -16.16
N GLN A 80 -4.39 -8.97 -16.25
CA GLN A 80 -3.33 -8.22 -16.92
C GLN A 80 -2.24 -7.80 -15.92
N PHE A 81 -0.98 -7.78 -16.40
CA PHE A 81 0.17 -7.35 -15.61
C PHE A 81 0.99 -6.32 -16.37
N GLN A 82 1.46 -5.29 -15.67
CA GLN A 82 2.44 -4.33 -16.17
C GLN A 82 3.50 -4.07 -15.10
N PHE A 83 4.73 -3.73 -15.55
CA PHE A 83 5.86 -3.44 -14.68
C PHE A 83 6.43 -2.08 -15.03
N VAL A 84 6.47 -1.22 -14.06
CA VAL A 84 6.97 0.15 -14.19
C VAL A 84 8.09 0.36 -13.18
N THR A 85 9.14 1.05 -13.57
CA THR A 85 10.30 1.24 -12.70
C THR A 85 10.27 2.57 -11.98
N GLN A 86 10.61 2.54 -10.68
CA GLN A 86 10.90 3.73 -9.90
C GLN A 86 12.42 3.90 -9.78
N GLU A 87 12.96 4.94 -10.42
CA GLU A 87 14.39 5.28 -10.35
C GLU A 87 14.59 6.72 -9.87
N LEU A 88 15.75 7.00 -9.26
CA LEU A 88 16.08 8.32 -8.74
C LEU A 88 16.10 9.40 -9.81
N THR A 89 16.47 9.02 -11.02
CA THR A 89 16.57 9.90 -12.21
C THR A 89 15.23 10.23 -12.85
N LYS A 90 14.14 9.54 -12.45
CA LYS A 90 12.78 9.82 -12.97
C LYS A 90 12.18 11.02 -12.24
N ILE A 91 12.72 12.20 -12.52
CA ILE A 91 12.29 13.51 -12.04
C ILE A 91 12.06 14.43 -13.22
N PRO A 92 11.27 15.51 -13.08
CA PRO A 92 11.06 16.49 -14.16
C PRO A 92 12.38 17.08 -14.65
N ALA A 93 12.49 17.32 -15.98
CA ALA A 93 13.74 17.64 -16.66
C ALA A 93 14.43 18.95 -16.18
N GLN A 94 13.68 19.86 -15.56
CA GLN A 94 14.22 21.10 -14.99
C GLN A 94 15.04 20.89 -13.71
N PHE A 95 14.96 19.71 -13.08
CA PHE A 95 15.72 19.39 -11.88
C PHE A 95 16.94 18.54 -12.20
N THR A 96 18.02 18.76 -11.45
CA THR A 96 19.23 17.94 -11.52
C THR A 96 19.34 17.12 -10.25
N LEU A 97 19.40 15.80 -10.41
CA LEU A 97 19.56 14.88 -9.29
C LEU A 97 20.90 15.13 -8.56
N ASN A 98 20.85 15.30 -7.25
CA ASN A 98 22.06 15.30 -6.44
C ASN A 98 22.75 13.93 -6.53
N PRO A 99 24.01 13.84 -6.98
CA PRO A 99 24.71 12.56 -7.20
C PRO A 99 24.94 11.76 -5.91
N GLU A 100 24.86 12.40 -4.74
CA GLU A 100 25.01 11.72 -3.44
C GLU A 100 23.68 11.11 -2.93
N ARG A 101 22.56 11.33 -3.66
CA ARG A 101 21.28 10.78 -3.24
C ARG A 101 21.17 9.30 -3.60
N GLU A 102 21.01 8.47 -2.59
CA GLU A 102 20.76 7.03 -2.72
C GLU A 102 19.29 6.66 -2.38
N LYS A 103 18.64 7.49 -1.56
CA LYS A 103 17.29 7.21 -1.05
C LYS A 103 16.22 7.47 -2.13
N PRO A 104 15.28 6.53 -2.38
CA PRO A 104 14.14 6.75 -3.27
C PRO A 104 13.33 7.98 -2.87
N TRP A 105 12.62 8.57 -3.84
CA TRP A 105 11.84 9.78 -3.62
C TRP A 105 10.56 9.57 -2.79
N GLY A 106 10.22 8.34 -2.43
CA GLY A 106 9.08 8.02 -1.57
C GLY A 106 7.91 7.38 -2.30
N THR A 107 6.84 7.09 -1.53
CA THR A 107 5.70 6.29 -2.02
C THR A 107 4.82 7.04 -3.03
N ALA A 108 4.60 8.35 -2.87
CA ALA A 108 3.85 9.12 -3.85
C ALA A 108 4.60 9.24 -5.19
N HIS A 109 5.93 9.36 -5.17
CA HIS A 109 6.72 9.27 -6.40
C HIS A 109 6.63 7.89 -7.04
N ALA A 110 6.60 6.81 -6.26
CA ALA A 110 6.39 5.46 -6.79
C ALA A 110 5.04 5.35 -7.51
N VAL A 111 3.96 5.90 -6.92
CA VAL A 111 2.63 5.94 -7.57
C VAL A 111 2.68 6.73 -8.88
N LEU A 112 3.37 7.88 -8.93
CA LEU A 112 3.51 8.70 -10.15
C LEU A 112 4.09 7.91 -11.34
N MET A 113 4.94 6.92 -11.09
CA MET A 113 5.48 6.07 -12.16
C MET A 113 4.40 5.29 -12.89
N GLY A 114 3.25 5.06 -12.27
CA GLY A 114 2.09 4.37 -12.87
C GLY A 114 1.29 5.22 -13.87
N MET A 115 1.56 6.52 -14.02
CA MET A 115 0.76 7.47 -14.80
C MET A 115 0.50 7.01 -16.25
N GLU A 116 1.51 6.46 -16.93
CA GLU A 116 1.36 6.01 -18.32
C GLU A 116 0.69 4.62 -18.44
N ALA A 117 0.64 3.89 -17.33
CA ALA A 117 0.12 2.52 -17.29
C ALA A 117 -1.35 2.45 -16.85
N ILE A 118 -1.89 3.50 -16.22
CA ILE A 118 -3.19 3.48 -15.55
C ILE A 118 -4.04 4.68 -15.98
N ASN A 119 -5.19 4.40 -16.59
CA ASN A 119 -6.16 5.41 -17.02
C ASN A 119 -7.53 5.23 -16.36
N GLU A 120 -7.71 4.20 -15.58
CA GLU A 120 -8.91 3.87 -14.79
C GLU A 120 -8.68 4.13 -13.31
N PRO A 121 -9.73 4.21 -12.47
CA PRO A 121 -9.59 4.21 -11.01
C PRO A 121 -8.75 3.04 -10.51
N PHE A 122 -7.92 3.31 -9.53
CA PHE A 122 -6.93 2.34 -9.08
C PHE A 122 -6.72 2.33 -7.56
N ALA A 123 -6.34 1.17 -7.07
CA ALA A 123 -5.90 0.96 -5.70
C ALA A 123 -4.37 1.00 -5.62
N VAL A 124 -3.84 1.41 -4.47
CA VAL A 124 -2.42 1.33 -4.12
C VAL A 124 -2.26 0.50 -2.86
N ILE A 125 -1.33 -0.45 -2.87
CA ILE A 125 -0.93 -1.26 -1.71
C ILE A 125 0.59 -1.43 -1.64
N ASN A 126 1.08 -1.78 -0.47
CA ASN A 126 2.44 -2.30 -0.30
C ASN A 126 2.50 -3.76 -0.75
N GLY A 127 3.58 -4.16 -1.40
CA GLY A 127 3.76 -5.53 -1.90
C GLY A 127 4.14 -6.56 -0.84
N ASP A 128 4.41 -6.14 0.39
CA ASP A 128 4.87 -6.99 1.50
C ASP A 128 3.90 -7.04 2.69
N ASP A 129 2.66 -6.56 2.48
CA ASP A 129 1.60 -6.50 3.47
C ASP A 129 0.39 -7.36 3.07
N TYR A 130 -0.24 -7.98 4.08
CA TYR A 130 -1.52 -8.66 3.95
C TYR A 130 -2.65 -7.76 4.43
N TYR A 131 -3.70 -7.61 3.64
CA TYR A 131 -4.79 -6.68 3.88
C TYR A 131 -6.15 -7.36 4.14
N GLY A 132 -6.32 -8.62 3.69
CA GLY A 132 -7.56 -9.41 3.84
C GLY A 132 -8.65 -9.06 2.83
N LYS A 133 -9.57 -10.02 2.64
CA LYS A 133 -10.60 -10.00 1.57
C LYS A 133 -11.52 -8.79 1.63
N ASP A 134 -11.99 -8.44 2.83
CA ASP A 134 -12.98 -7.38 3.01
C ASP A 134 -12.42 -6.01 2.60
N SER A 135 -11.16 -5.73 2.91
CA SER A 135 -10.51 -4.47 2.53
C SER A 135 -10.46 -4.26 1.01
N PHE A 136 -10.17 -5.32 0.24
CA PHE A 136 -10.20 -5.27 -1.22
C PHE A 136 -11.61 -5.08 -1.75
N LYS A 137 -12.61 -5.73 -1.11
CA LYS A 137 -14.02 -5.57 -1.50
C LYS A 137 -14.49 -4.14 -1.29
N VAL A 138 -14.28 -3.59 -0.10
CA VAL A 138 -14.66 -2.21 0.24
C VAL A 138 -14.01 -1.21 -0.72
N LEU A 139 -12.72 -1.39 -1.00
CA LEU A 139 -11.97 -0.55 -1.91
C LEU A 139 -12.44 -0.67 -3.36
N ALA A 140 -12.71 -1.88 -3.85
CA ALA A 140 -13.22 -2.11 -5.20
C ALA A 140 -14.62 -1.53 -5.40
N ASP A 141 -15.49 -1.66 -4.41
CA ASP A 141 -16.84 -1.10 -4.46
C ASP A 141 -16.79 0.43 -4.52
N TRP A 142 -15.92 1.06 -3.72
CA TRP A 142 -15.70 2.50 -3.77
C TRP A 142 -15.15 2.96 -5.14
N LEU A 143 -14.12 2.31 -5.67
CA LEU A 143 -13.52 2.65 -6.97
C LEU A 143 -14.52 2.54 -8.12
N LYS A 144 -15.40 1.54 -8.11
CA LYS A 144 -16.46 1.36 -9.09
C LYS A 144 -17.51 2.47 -9.00
N ALA A 145 -17.87 2.89 -7.78
CA ALA A 145 -18.84 3.96 -7.55
C ALA A 145 -18.30 5.33 -8.02
N HIS A 146 -16.98 5.52 -8.03
CA HIS A 146 -16.30 6.76 -8.38
C HIS A 146 -15.64 6.73 -9.77
N GLU A 147 -16.05 5.82 -10.65
CA GLU A 147 -15.46 5.63 -12.00
C GLU A 147 -15.40 6.91 -12.84
N SER A 148 -16.39 7.78 -12.71
CA SER A 148 -16.54 8.99 -13.52
C SER A 148 -16.30 10.29 -12.72
N THR A 149 -15.76 10.19 -11.51
CA THR A 149 -15.48 11.36 -10.66
C THR A 149 -14.03 11.81 -10.79
N THR A 150 -13.74 13.01 -10.31
CA THR A 150 -12.39 13.59 -10.22
C THR A 150 -12.21 14.25 -8.86
N GLY A 151 -10.99 14.19 -8.32
CA GLY A 151 -10.68 14.75 -7.00
C GLY A 151 -11.24 13.95 -5.83
N GLU A 152 -11.78 12.78 -6.11
CA GLU A 152 -12.28 11.87 -5.09
C GLU A 152 -11.28 10.74 -4.85
N TYR A 153 -10.89 10.55 -3.61
CA TYR A 153 -9.92 9.55 -3.17
C TYR A 153 -10.45 8.83 -1.94
N CYS A 154 -9.87 7.70 -1.61
CA CYS A 154 -10.18 7.03 -0.35
C CYS A 154 -8.94 6.40 0.29
N LEU A 155 -9.04 6.22 1.60
CA LEU A 155 -8.08 5.48 2.41
C LEU A 155 -8.84 4.37 3.16
N VAL A 156 -8.39 3.13 3.06
CA VAL A 156 -8.93 2.06 3.89
C VAL A 156 -8.25 2.11 5.25
N GLY A 157 -9.01 2.50 6.28
CA GLY A 157 -8.58 2.54 7.67
C GLY A 157 -8.76 1.17 8.34
N PHE A 158 -7.72 0.72 9.02
CA PHE A 158 -7.71 -0.50 9.84
C PHE A 158 -7.81 -0.13 11.31
N GLN A 159 -8.54 -0.92 12.10
CA GLN A 159 -8.50 -0.74 13.55
C GLN A 159 -7.08 -0.97 14.06
N LEU A 160 -6.57 -0.06 14.86
CA LEU A 160 -5.19 -0.06 15.35
C LEU A 160 -4.81 -1.39 16.00
N GLU A 161 -5.69 -1.95 16.84
CA GLU A 161 -5.46 -3.23 17.52
C GLU A 161 -5.28 -4.41 16.56
N ASN A 162 -5.84 -4.33 15.34
CA ASN A 162 -5.68 -5.32 14.27
C ASN A 162 -4.38 -5.17 13.48
N THR A 163 -3.51 -4.22 13.85
CA THR A 163 -2.24 -3.92 13.16
C THR A 163 -1.03 -3.95 14.07
N LEU A 164 -1.21 -4.28 15.37
CA LEU A 164 -0.12 -4.34 16.34
C LEU A 164 0.74 -5.58 16.08
N SER A 165 2.03 -5.49 16.44
CA SER A 165 2.97 -6.60 16.46
C SER A 165 3.18 -7.08 17.89
N GLU A 166 3.31 -8.39 18.06
CA GLU A 166 3.72 -9.00 19.33
C GLU A 166 5.24 -8.91 19.55
N SER A 167 5.99 -8.66 18.46
CA SER A 167 7.46 -8.63 18.47
C SER A 167 8.04 -7.27 18.85
N GLY A 168 7.22 -6.20 18.96
CA GLY A 168 7.71 -4.87 19.33
C GLY A 168 6.77 -3.72 18.96
N GLY A 169 7.19 -2.51 19.32
CA GLY A 169 6.45 -1.29 19.00
C GLY A 169 6.46 -0.99 17.50
N VAL A 170 5.30 -0.59 16.97
CA VAL A 170 5.07 -0.24 15.56
C VAL A 170 4.87 1.26 15.36
N SER A 171 5.01 1.73 14.12
CA SER A 171 4.63 3.09 13.73
C SER A 171 3.38 3.06 12.87
N ARG A 172 2.40 3.96 13.13
CA ARG A 172 1.14 4.05 12.39
C ARG A 172 0.67 5.49 12.24
N GLY A 173 0.16 5.82 11.08
CA GLY A 173 -0.58 7.05 10.85
C GLY A 173 -2.01 6.92 11.36
N LEU A 174 -2.33 7.53 12.49
CA LEU A 174 -3.70 7.55 13.03
C LEU A 174 -4.54 8.55 12.25
N CYS A 175 -5.69 8.08 11.78
CA CYS A 175 -6.60 8.83 10.93
C CYS A 175 -7.71 9.51 11.75
N LYS A 176 -8.03 10.76 11.39
CA LYS A 176 -9.22 11.45 11.83
C LYS A 176 -10.11 11.77 10.64
N ALA A 177 -11.40 11.64 10.80
CA ALA A 177 -12.41 12.00 9.82
C ALA A 177 -13.45 12.93 10.43
N ASP A 178 -14.10 13.71 9.58
CA ASP A 178 -15.26 14.49 9.96
C ASP A 178 -16.52 13.63 10.13
N GLU A 179 -17.67 14.25 10.44
CA GLU A 179 -18.97 13.60 10.61
C GLU A 179 -19.49 12.90 9.35
N ASN A 180 -18.95 13.24 8.17
CA ASN A 180 -19.29 12.65 6.88
C ASN A 180 -18.31 11.55 6.46
N GLY A 181 -17.36 11.19 7.31
CA GLY A 181 -16.33 10.19 7.02
C GLY A 181 -15.20 10.70 6.14
N ILE A 182 -15.05 12.02 5.99
CA ILE A 182 -13.98 12.61 5.19
C ILE A 182 -12.73 12.78 6.03
N LEU A 183 -11.62 12.23 5.53
CA LEU A 183 -10.31 12.30 6.16
C LEU A 183 -9.90 13.77 6.34
N THR A 184 -9.60 14.15 7.57
CA THR A 184 -9.16 15.51 7.93
C THR A 184 -7.69 15.56 8.34
N GLU A 185 -7.16 14.44 8.85
CA GLU A 185 -5.80 14.41 9.38
C GLU A 185 -5.28 12.96 9.43
N VAL A 186 -3.99 12.79 9.18
CA VAL A 186 -3.23 11.56 9.47
C VAL A 186 -2.03 11.94 10.33
N VAL A 187 -2.01 11.51 11.59
CA VAL A 187 -0.91 11.79 12.51
C VAL A 187 -0.09 10.54 12.77
N GLU A 188 1.18 10.58 12.40
CA GLU A 188 2.10 9.47 12.68
C GLU A 188 2.35 9.35 14.18
N HIS A 189 2.25 8.13 14.67
CA HIS A 189 2.62 7.75 16.03
C HIS A 189 3.66 6.64 15.98
N HIS A 190 4.66 6.73 16.83
CA HIS A 190 5.77 5.78 16.89
C HIS A 190 5.70 4.93 18.15
N LYS A 191 6.41 3.80 18.15
CA LYS A 191 6.52 2.90 19.29
C LYS A 191 5.18 2.49 19.89
N ILE A 192 4.17 2.33 19.02
CA ILE A 192 2.84 1.92 19.45
C ILE A 192 2.90 0.46 19.91
N ALA A 193 2.53 0.21 21.14
CA ALA A 193 2.50 -1.13 21.72
C ALA A 193 1.44 -1.25 22.80
N ARG A 194 0.99 -2.48 23.05
CA ARG A 194 0.15 -2.80 24.19
C ARG A 194 1.01 -2.91 25.44
N ALA A 195 0.62 -2.18 26.49
CA ALA A 195 1.30 -2.21 27.79
C ALA A 195 0.73 -3.33 28.70
N GLU A 196 1.36 -3.57 29.85
CA GLU A 196 0.96 -4.58 30.82
C GLU A 196 -0.45 -4.34 31.40
N ASP A 197 -0.90 -3.08 31.44
CA ASP A 197 -2.26 -2.69 31.85
C ASP A 197 -3.33 -3.00 30.80
N GLY A 198 -2.93 -3.56 29.63
CA GLY A 198 -3.79 -3.91 28.51
C GLY A 198 -4.11 -2.74 27.56
N LYS A 199 -3.71 -1.54 27.89
CA LYS A 199 -3.92 -0.33 27.05
C LYS A 199 -2.84 -0.21 25.98
N VAL A 200 -3.16 0.56 24.94
CA VAL A 200 -2.23 0.84 23.85
C VAL A 200 -1.66 2.25 24.03
N TYR A 201 -0.35 2.39 23.92
CA TYR A 201 0.35 3.68 23.98
C TYR A 201 1.22 3.86 22.74
N GLY A 202 1.40 5.12 22.34
CA GLY A 202 2.28 5.52 21.25
C GLY A 202 2.88 6.90 21.49
N GLU A 203 3.98 7.21 20.81
CA GLU A 203 4.58 8.55 20.80
C GLU A 203 4.03 9.35 19.62
N ASN A 204 3.32 10.43 19.89
CA ASN A 204 2.83 11.35 18.85
C ASN A 204 4.00 12.08 18.19
N SER A 205 4.13 11.98 16.85
CA SER A 205 5.28 12.54 16.12
C SER A 205 5.31 14.08 16.12
N ILE A 206 4.19 14.73 16.34
CA ILE A 206 4.09 16.20 16.37
C ILE A 206 4.51 16.76 17.74
N THR A 207 3.98 16.17 18.83
CA THR A 207 4.23 16.67 20.19
C THR A 207 5.42 15.99 20.86
N GLY A 208 5.84 14.80 20.40
CA GLY A 208 6.85 13.96 21.04
C GLY A 208 6.37 13.29 22.33
N GLU A 209 5.09 13.45 22.70
CA GLU A 209 4.54 12.92 23.94
C GLU A 209 4.07 11.48 23.78
N LYS A 210 4.27 10.68 24.83
CA LYS A 210 3.64 9.37 24.95
C LYS A 210 2.18 9.55 25.37
N VAL A 211 1.27 9.07 24.52
CA VAL A 211 -0.18 9.17 24.72
C VAL A 211 -0.85 7.80 24.72
N GLU A 212 -1.94 7.65 25.47
CA GLU A 212 -2.84 6.51 25.33
C GLU A 212 -3.59 6.64 24.02
N VAL A 213 -3.69 5.56 23.25
CA VAL A 213 -4.37 5.51 21.96
C VAL A 213 -5.50 4.49 22.03
N ASP A 214 -6.67 4.86 21.53
CA ASP A 214 -7.78 3.90 21.42
C ASP A 214 -7.40 2.79 20.42
N GLY A 215 -7.45 1.54 20.86
CA GLY A 215 -7.21 0.37 19.99
C GLY A 215 -8.19 0.27 18.81
N LYS A 216 -9.37 0.92 18.91
CA LYS A 216 -10.36 0.99 17.83
C LYS A 216 -10.14 2.18 16.88
N ALA A 217 -9.21 3.09 17.20
CA ALA A 217 -8.86 4.17 16.29
C ALA A 217 -8.45 3.61 14.94
N LEU A 218 -8.83 4.28 13.86
CA LEU A 218 -8.44 3.87 12.51
C LEU A 218 -7.03 4.36 12.21
N CYS A 219 -6.24 3.50 11.58
CA CYS A 219 -4.91 3.83 11.12
C CYS A 219 -4.69 3.47 9.65
N SER A 220 -3.84 4.24 9.00
CA SER A 220 -3.39 3.99 7.63
C SER A 220 -2.40 2.84 7.60
N MET A 221 -2.67 1.88 6.74
CA MET A 221 -1.74 0.83 6.34
C MET A 221 -1.33 0.96 4.86
N ASN A 222 -1.40 2.19 4.34
CA ASN A 222 -1.04 2.55 2.97
C ASN A 222 -1.90 1.85 1.90
N MET A 223 -3.18 1.60 2.20
CA MET A 223 -4.15 1.06 1.26
C MET A 223 -5.08 2.17 0.77
N TRP A 224 -4.82 2.69 -0.43
CA TRP A 224 -5.47 3.86 -0.99
C TRP A 224 -6.26 3.54 -2.24
N GLY A 225 -7.30 4.35 -2.52
CA GLY A 225 -8.02 4.35 -3.78
C GLY A 225 -8.01 5.74 -4.41
N PHE A 226 -7.75 5.79 -5.71
CA PHE A 226 -7.58 7.03 -6.46
C PHE A 226 -8.37 7.02 -7.77
N THR A 227 -8.89 8.19 -8.14
CA THR A 227 -9.28 8.51 -9.51
C THR A 227 -8.05 8.95 -10.31
N PRO A 228 -8.00 8.78 -11.65
CA PRO A 228 -6.78 8.99 -12.45
C PRO A 228 -6.20 10.41 -12.41
N ASP A 229 -7.02 11.41 -12.08
CA ASP A 229 -6.58 12.81 -11.94
C ASP A 229 -5.57 13.01 -10.78
N TYR A 230 -5.47 12.05 -9.85
CA TYR A 230 -4.40 11.99 -8.85
C TYR A 230 -3.02 12.17 -9.47
N PHE A 231 -2.75 11.52 -10.61
CA PHE A 231 -1.44 11.59 -11.25
C PHE A 231 -1.04 13.01 -11.63
N THR A 232 -1.93 13.75 -12.31
CA THR A 232 -1.64 15.13 -12.73
C THR A 232 -1.46 16.06 -11.54
N LYS A 233 -2.32 15.93 -10.51
CA LYS A 233 -2.24 16.75 -9.30
C LYS A 233 -1.00 16.43 -8.49
N SER A 234 -0.72 15.15 -8.27
CA SER A 234 0.45 14.70 -7.54
C SER A 234 1.76 15.09 -8.24
N ALA A 235 1.81 15.06 -9.60
CA ALA A 235 2.98 15.52 -10.35
C ALA A 235 3.27 17.00 -10.09
N ALA A 236 2.26 17.87 -10.11
CA ALA A 236 2.44 19.30 -9.81
C ALA A 236 2.90 19.57 -8.38
N ILE A 237 2.42 18.75 -7.41
CA ILE A 237 2.87 18.82 -6.01
C ILE A 237 4.32 18.33 -5.90
N PHE A 238 4.68 17.27 -6.63
CA PHE A 238 6.04 16.74 -6.66
C PHE A 238 7.07 17.76 -7.18
N GLU A 239 6.74 18.53 -8.20
CA GLU A 239 7.58 19.63 -8.68
C GLU A 239 7.85 20.66 -7.57
N LYS A 240 6.79 21.12 -6.89
CA LYS A 240 6.94 22.04 -5.74
C LYS A 240 7.72 21.43 -4.56
N PHE A 241 7.58 20.12 -4.35
CA PHE A 241 8.38 19.40 -3.37
C PHE A 241 9.86 19.41 -3.74
N LEU A 242 10.20 19.16 -5.01
CA LEU A 242 11.57 19.16 -5.51
C LEU A 242 12.23 20.55 -5.44
N GLU A 243 11.50 21.63 -5.71
CA GLU A 243 12.01 23.00 -5.55
C GLU A 243 12.64 23.23 -4.17
N LYS A 244 12.08 22.62 -3.13
CA LYS A 244 12.53 22.77 -1.75
C LYS A 244 13.52 21.68 -1.31
N ASN A 245 13.42 20.48 -1.88
CA ASN A 245 14.03 19.28 -1.33
C ASN A 245 14.99 18.55 -2.28
N ILE A 246 15.31 19.11 -3.45
CA ILE A 246 16.15 18.42 -4.46
C ILE A 246 17.54 18.07 -3.90
N ASN A 247 18.08 18.90 -3.00
CA ASN A 247 19.38 18.70 -2.35
C ASN A 247 19.31 17.99 -0.99
N GLU A 248 18.12 17.72 -0.50
CA GLU A 248 17.90 17.02 0.77
C GLU A 248 17.96 15.51 0.56
N LEU A 249 19.10 14.90 0.87
CA LEU A 249 19.40 13.49 0.55
C LEU A 249 18.38 12.47 1.12
N LYS A 250 17.67 12.84 2.19
CA LYS A 250 16.74 11.95 2.91
C LYS A 250 15.27 12.34 2.77
N ALA A 251 14.94 13.47 2.14
CA ALA A 251 13.56 13.89 1.96
C ALA A 251 12.79 12.88 1.10
N GLU A 252 11.56 12.58 1.48
CA GLU A 252 10.69 11.65 0.78
C GLU A 252 9.31 12.27 0.52
N TYR A 253 8.84 12.12 -0.71
CA TYR A 253 7.51 12.48 -1.15
C TYR A 253 6.56 11.32 -0.91
N TYR A 254 5.85 11.35 0.21
CA TYR A 254 4.91 10.30 0.63
C TYR A 254 3.49 10.56 0.14
N ILE A 255 2.70 9.50 0.02
CA ILE A 255 1.27 9.60 -0.35
C ILE A 255 0.50 10.51 0.61
N PRO A 256 0.59 10.38 1.96
CA PRO A 256 -0.10 11.28 2.87
C PRO A 256 0.23 12.75 2.63
N TYR A 257 1.50 13.10 2.39
CA TYR A 257 1.89 14.48 2.08
C TYR A 257 1.21 15.02 0.81
N ALA A 258 1.14 14.20 -0.26
CA ALA A 258 0.45 14.59 -1.49
C ALA A 258 -1.05 14.84 -1.25
N ILE A 259 -1.69 13.95 -0.47
CA ILE A 259 -3.10 14.07 -0.10
C ILE A 259 -3.35 15.29 0.77
N ASP A 260 -2.52 15.55 1.79
CA ASP A 260 -2.64 16.74 2.65
C ASP A 260 -2.57 18.03 1.82
N CYS A 261 -1.68 18.11 0.83
CA CYS A 261 -1.61 19.24 -0.09
C CYS A 261 -2.91 19.40 -0.90
N MET A 262 -3.48 18.29 -1.42
CA MET A 262 -4.72 18.33 -2.22
C MET A 262 -5.95 18.69 -1.37
N ILE A 263 -6.00 18.26 -0.12
CA ILE A 263 -7.04 18.63 0.83
C ILE A 263 -6.92 20.14 1.17
N ALA A 264 -5.69 20.60 1.45
CA ALA A 264 -5.44 21.99 1.86
C ALA A 264 -5.77 23.01 0.76
N ASP A 265 -5.55 22.67 -0.51
CA ASP A 265 -5.85 23.54 -1.66
C ASP A 265 -7.26 23.30 -2.26
N GLY A 266 -8.03 22.36 -1.69
CA GLY A 266 -9.39 22.06 -2.10
C GLY A 266 -9.51 21.31 -3.43
N THR A 267 -8.40 20.76 -3.95
CA THR A 267 -8.39 20.02 -5.22
C THR A 267 -8.65 18.54 -5.06
N GLY A 268 -8.60 18.01 -3.82
CA GLY A 268 -8.86 16.60 -3.50
C GLY A 268 -9.66 16.43 -2.22
N ARG A 269 -10.47 15.39 -2.18
CA ARG A 269 -11.25 14.94 -1.04
C ARG A 269 -10.99 13.46 -0.81
N THR A 270 -10.75 13.05 0.42
CA THR A 270 -10.45 11.67 0.75
C THR A 270 -11.46 11.10 1.72
N GLU A 271 -12.15 10.04 1.35
CA GLU A 271 -13.08 9.32 2.22
C GLU A 271 -12.30 8.27 3.03
N LEU A 272 -12.53 8.21 4.35
CA LEU A 272 -11.98 7.19 5.23
C LEU A 272 -12.92 6.00 5.29
N LEU A 273 -12.58 4.95 4.56
CA LEU A 273 -13.29 3.68 4.57
C LEU A 273 -12.87 2.84 5.78
N THR A 274 -13.70 1.89 6.17
CA THR A 274 -13.42 0.98 7.29
C THR A 274 -13.48 -0.47 6.85
N THR A 275 -12.64 -1.31 7.45
CA THR A 275 -12.66 -2.75 7.26
C THR A 275 -12.49 -3.48 8.61
N PRO A 276 -13.16 -4.62 8.83
CA PRO A 276 -12.90 -5.49 9.95
C PRO A 276 -11.66 -6.39 9.74
N SER A 277 -11.05 -6.35 8.56
CA SER A 277 -9.89 -7.17 8.23
C SER A 277 -8.73 -6.91 9.20
N ARG A 278 -7.94 -7.95 9.43
CA ARG A 278 -6.65 -7.82 10.10
C ARG A 278 -5.58 -7.52 9.07
N TRP A 279 -4.71 -6.60 9.40
CA TRP A 279 -3.48 -6.37 8.67
C TRP A 279 -2.31 -7.06 9.37
N PHE A 280 -1.41 -7.63 8.60
CA PHE A 280 -0.11 -8.06 9.08
C PHE A 280 0.92 -8.08 7.95
N GLY A 281 2.19 -8.01 8.33
CA GLY A 281 3.32 -8.11 7.42
C GLY A 281 4.47 -8.80 8.14
N VAL A 282 5.55 -9.10 7.43
CA VAL A 282 6.80 -9.57 8.03
C VAL A 282 7.71 -8.36 8.23
N THR A 283 7.55 -7.64 9.33
CA THR A 283 8.39 -6.48 9.65
C THR A 283 9.72 -6.92 10.24
N PHE A 284 9.67 -7.90 11.14
CA PHE A 284 10.82 -8.52 11.77
C PHE A 284 10.93 -9.98 11.34
N LYS A 285 12.15 -10.58 11.42
CA LYS A 285 12.33 -12.01 11.13
C LYS A 285 11.50 -12.90 12.07
N GLU A 286 11.31 -12.44 13.28
CA GLU A 286 10.55 -13.08 14.34
C GLU A 286 9.05 -13.15 14.04
N ASP A 287 8.52 -12.26 13.20
CA ASP A 287 7.10 -12.27 12.76
C ASP A 287 6.78 -13.46 11.84
N ARG A 288 7.79 -13.95 11.09
CA ARG A 288 7.61 -14.95 10.04
C ARG A 288 6.87 -16.24 10.51
N PRO A 289 7.22 -16.90 11.62
CA PRO A 289 6.51 -18.08 12.07
C PRO A 289 5.02 -17.81 12.36
N GLY A 290 4.71 -16.65 12.94
CA GLY A 290 3.34 -16.23 13.21
C GLY A 290 2.53 -15.99 11.92
N VAL A 291 3.16 -15.39 10.90
CA VAL A 291 2.53 -15.18 9.60
C VAL A 291 2.26 -16.50 8.88
N VAL A 292 3.22 -17.44 8.88
CA VAL A 292 3.04 -18.79 8.32
C VAL A 292 1.89 -19.52 9.01
N ALA A 293 1.83 -19.47 10.34
CA ALA A 293 0.74 -20.10 11.11
C ALA A 293 -0.64 -19.49 10.75
N LYS A 294 -0.72 -18.17 10.53
CA LYS A 294 -1.97 -17.52 10.12
C LYS A 294 -2.43 -17.95 8.73
N PHE A 295 -1.52 -18.07 7.76
CA PHE A 295 -1.89 -18.55 6.43
C PHE A 295 -2.31 -20.02 6.44
N GLN A 296 -1.66 -20.85 7.27
CA GLN A 296 -2.11 -22.23 7.48
C GLN A 296 -3.51 -22.26 8.10
N GLU A 297 -3.76 -21.46 9.13
CA GLU A 297 -5.10 -21.33 9.74
C GLU A 297 -6.17 -20.93 8.72
N PHE A 298 -5.88 -19.96 7.86
CA PHE A 298 -6.80 -19.54 6.80
C PHE A 298 -7.10 -20.66 5.81
N ALA A 299 -6.11 -21.48 5.46
CA ALA A 299 -6.30 -22.64 4.62
C ALA A 299 -7.16 -23.71 5.31
N ASP A 300 -6.87 -24.02 6.58
CA ASP A 300 -7.60 -25.01 7.38
C ASP A 300 -9.08 -24.62 7.58
N GLN A 301 -9.34 -23.30 7.71
CA GLN A 301 -10.69 -22.74 7.80
C GLN A 301 -11.40 -22.61 6.44
N GLY A 302 -10.72 -22.92 5.32
CA GLY A 302 -11.29 -22.78 3.98
C GLY A 302 -11.50 -21.32 3.54
N ILE A 303 -10.83 -20.35 4.20
CA ILE A 303 -10.86 -18.93 3.82
C ILE A 303 -10.18 -18.75 2.46
N TYR A 304 -9.07 -19.44 2.23
CA TYR A 304 -8.38 -19.51 0.95
C TYR A 304 -8.28 -20.94 0.45
N PRO A 305 -8.37 -21.17 -0.87
CA PRO A 305 -8.06 -22.46 -1.45
C PRO A 305 -6.57 -22.79 -1.33
N THR A 306 -6.24 -24.07 -1.33
CA THR A 306 -4.86 -24.56 -1.28
C THR A 306 -4.63 -25.53 -2.44
N PRO A 307 -3.81 -25.17 -3.45
CA PRO A 307 -3.15 -23.87 -3.65
C PRO A 307 -4.13 -22.74 -4.02
N LEU A 308 -3.70 -21.46 -3.89
CA LEU A 308 -4.52 -20.29 -4.28
C LEU A 308 -4.92 -20.32 -5.76
N TYR A 309 -4.02 -20.79 -6.62
CA TYR A 309 -4.21 -20.88 -8.05
C TYR A 309 -3.93 -22.31 -8.52
N ASN A 310 -4.82 -22.87 -9.32
CA ASN A 310 -4.55 -24.14 -10.01
C ASN A 310 -3.47 -23.90 -11.06
N LYS A 311 -2.42 -24.73 -11.06
CA LYS A 311 -1.35 -24.70 -12.05
C LYS A 311 -1.83 -25.15 -13.42
#